data_16ea4de7e8ebbbd3dc24d414fdf06211
#
_entry.id   16ea4de7e8ebbbd3dc24d414fdf06211
#
_cell.length_a   1.000
_cell.length_b   1.000
_cell.length_c   1.000
_cell.angle_alpha   90.00
_cell.angle_beta   90.00
_cell.angle_gamma   90.00
#
_symmetry.space_group_name_H-M   'P 1'
#
loop_
_entity.id
_entity.type
_entity.pdbx_description
1 polymer ?
#
loop_
_entity_poly.entity_id
_entity_poly.type
_entity_poly.pdbx_seq_one_letter_code
_entity_poly.pdbx_strand_id
1 'polypeptide(L)'
;MHIGNKAALLALSLMLSCAAWAGERGYFGFGIRVDSEGMFWNPTLRSITIKEVAPQSPAALAGVQAGDAVLEVAGKPVAGAKGKEMQAYIEKDIGESVQLKLRHSNGDTAVLTMVATARTWQK
;
A
#
# COMPACT_ATOMS: atom_id res chain seq x y z
N MET A 1 -26.09 20.86 -33.50
CA MET A 1 -26.84 20.70 -32.28
C MET A 1 -26.85 19.27 -31.78
N HIS A 2 -27.17 18.33 -32.62
CA HIS A 2 -27.21 16.92 -32.19
C HIS A 2 -25.84 16.38 -31.81
N ILE A 3 -24.78 16.90 -32.42
CA ILE A 3 -23.41 16.46 -32.14
C ILE A 3 -23.02 16.77 -30.72
N GLY A 4 -23.42 17.93 -30.20
CA GLY A 4 -23.09 18.31 -28.84
C GLY A 4 -23.72 17.41 -27.81
N ASN A 5 -24.96 16.98 -28.05
CA ASN A 5 -25.64 16.09 -27.10
C ASN A 5 -24.99 14.71 -27.06
N LYS A 6 -24.57 14.21 -28.21
CA LYS A 6 -23.88 12.92 -28.27
C LYS A 6 -22.56 12.95 -27.53
N ALA A 7 -21.81 14.04 -27.68
CA ALA A 7 -20.54 14.19 -26.99
C ALA A 7 -20.73 14.22 -25.46
N ALA A 8 -21.79 14.89 -24.99
CA ALA A 8 -22.07 14.96 -23.59
C ALA A 8 -22.41 13.59 -23.00
N LEU A 9 -23.17 12.78 -23.73
CA LEU A 9 -23.51 11.43 -23.28
C LEU A 9 -22.30 10.53 -23.21
N LEU A 10 -21.37 10.64 -24.16
CA LEU A 10 -20.14 9.87 -24.14
C LEU A 10 -19.26 10.24 -22.95
N ALA A 11 -19.18 11.53 -22.64
CA ALA A 11 -18.39 11.98 -21.51
C ALA A 11 -18.94 11.43 -20.20
N LEU A 12 -20.24 11.41 -20.04
CA LEU A 12 -20.87 10.88 -18.85
C LEU A 12 -20.59 9.38 -18.70
N SER A 13 -20.65 8.65 -19.81
CA SER A 13 -20.36 7.21 -19.79
C SER A 13 -18.93 6.92 -19.33
N LEU A 14 -17.96 7.73 -19.81
CA LEU A 14 -16.57 7.57 -19.38
C LEU A 14 -16.39 7.84 -17.91
N MET A 15 -17.07 8.82 -17.36
CA MET A 15 -16.98 9.12 -15.94
C MET A 15 -17.52 7.98 -15.09
N LEU A 16 -18.59 7.35 -15.51
CA LEU A 16 -19.12 6.19 -14.81
C LEU A 16 -18.15 5.01 -14.83
N SER A 17 -17.47 4.80 -15.95
CA SER A 17 -16.48 3.74 -16.05
C SER A 17 -15.32 3.97 -15.09
N CYS A 18 -14.83 5.19 -14.97
CA CYS A 18 -13.77 5.52 -14.02
C CYS A 18 -14.23 5.29 -12.59
N ALA A 19 -15.45 5.65 -12.26
CA ALA A 19 -15.99 5.45 -10.92
C ALA A 19 -16.05 3.96 -10.55
N ALA A 20 -16.30 3.09 -11.52
CA ALA A 20 -16.40 1.66 -11.27
C ALA A 20 -15.06 1.04 -10.85
N TRP A 21 -13.94 1.65 -11.25
CA TRP A 21 -12.61 1.16 -10.88
C TRP A 21 -12.15 1.71 -9.54
N ALA A 22 -12.69 2.82 -9.10
CA ALA A 22 -12.29 3.44 -7.85
C ALA A 22 -12.75 2.59 -6.66
N GLY A 23 -11.91 2.45 -5.66
CA GLY A 23 -12.25 1.76 -4.44
C GLY A 23 -11.97 0.29 -4.40
N GLU A 24 -11.41 -0.30 -5.47
CA GLU A 24 -10.98 -1.67 -5.42
C GLU A 24 -9.68 -1.78 -4.63
N ARG A 25 -9.68 -2.62 -3.58
CA ARG A 25 -8.53 -2.77 -2.70
C ARG A 25 -7.35 -3.37 -3.47
N GLY A 26 -6.19 -2.76 -3.29
CA GLY A 26 -4.97 -3.20 -3.94
C GLY A 26 -4.18 -4.19 -3.11
N TYR A 27 -3.14 -4.72 -3.71
CA TYR A 27 -2.29 -5.76 -3.15
C TYR A 27 -0.83 -5.38 -3.35
N PHE A 28 -0.02 -5.53 -2.31
CA PHE A 28 1.42 -5.26 -2.37
C PHE A 28 2.27 -6.52 -2.26
N GLY A 29 1.78 -7.55 -1.61
CA GLY A 29 2.44 -8.85 -1.61
C GLY A 29 3.48 -9.06 -0.53
N PHE A 30 3.29 -8.47 0.65
CA PHE A 30 4.18 -8.75 1.77
C PHE A 30 3.37 -9.00 3.04
N GLY A 31 3.96 -9.77 3.95
CA GLY A 31 3.43 -9.98 5.28
C GLY A 31 4.32 -9.28 6.29
N ILE A 32 3.76 -8.90 7.42
CA ILE A 32 4.49 -8.16 8.44
C ILE A 32 4.37 -8.82 9.81
N ARG A 33 5.36 -8.53 10.65
CA ARG A 33 5.31 -8.82 12.08
C ARG A 33 5.27 -7.48 12.79
N VAL A 34 4.30 -7.28 13.67
CA VAL A 34 4.11 -6.03 14.36
C VAL A 34 4.44 -6.22 15.84
N ASP A 35 5.27 -5.34 16.38
CA ASP A 35 5.52 -5.23 17.81
C ASP A 35 4.82 -3.96 18.30
N SER A 36 3.91 -4.11 19.25
CA SER A 36 3.09 -3.01 19.72
C SER A 36 2.79 -3.12 21.20
N GLU A 37 2.25 -2.03 21.75
CA GLU A 37 1.86 -1.99 23.15
C GLU A 37 0.57 -1.18 23.29
N GLY A 38 -0.04 -1.23 24.47
CA GLY A 38 -1.24 -0.47 24.76
C GLY A 38 -2.50 -1.27 24.49
N MET A 39 -3.58 -0.57 24.15
CA MET A 39 -4.90 -1.19 24.00
C MET A 39 -4.99 -1.95 22.68
N PHE A 40 -5.56 -3.16 22.74
CA PHE A 40 -5.60 -4.03 21.56
C PHE A 40 -6.44 -3.46 20.41
N TRP A 41 -7.40 -2.58 20.71
CA TRP A 41 -8.24 -2.00 19.67
C TRP A 41 -7.57 -0.83 18.94
N ASN A 42 -6.54 -0.24 19.51
CA ASN A 42 -5.75 0.80 18.85
C ASN A 42 -4.36 0.85 19.48
N PRO A 43 -3.52 -0.14 19.19
CA PRO A 43 -2.20 -0.23 19.81
C PRO A 43 -1.27 0.88 19.35
N THR A 44 -0.27 1.16 20.18
CA THR A 44 0.83 2.03 19.80
C THR A 44 1.93 1.14 19.26
N LEU A 45 2.41 1.43 18.05
CA LEU A 45 3.40 0.61 17.37
C LEU A 45 4.79 0.90 17.90
N ARG A 46 5.58 -0.15 18.07
CA ARG A 46 7.02 -0.04 18.34
C ARG A 46 7.82 -0.29 17.09
N SER A 47 7.50 -1.37 16.39
CA SER A 47 8.22 -1.72 15.18
C SER A 47 7.37 -2.56 14.26
N ILE A 48 7.70 -2.51 12.98
CA ILE A 48 7.13 -3.38 11.96
C ILE A 48 8.29 -4.00 11.21
N THR A 49 8.27 -5.31 11.04
CA THR A 49 9.29 -6.06 10.30
C THR A 49 8.63 -6.81 9.18
N ILE A 50 9.28 -6.83 8.01
CA ILE A 50 8.78 -7.60 6.88
C ILE A 50 9.04 -9.08 7.16
N LYS A 51 7.98 -9.86 7.23
CA LYS A 51 8.05 -11.27 7.53
C LYS A 51 8.29 -12.10 6.27
N GLU A 52 7.59 -11.74 5.21
CA GLU A 52 7.68 -12.48 3.94
C GLU A 52 7.31 -11.56 2.80
N VAL A 53 7.79 -11.89 1.59
CA VAL A 53 7.51 -11.13 0.38
C VAL A 53 7.13 -12.14 -0.70
N ALA A 54 5.96 -11.97 -1.31
CA ALA A 54 5.51 -12.84 -2.38
C ALA A 54 6.36 -12.61 -3.63
N PRO A 55 6.75 -13.68 -4.34
CA PRO A 55 7.52 -13.51 -5.57
C PRO A 55 6.75 -12.69 -6.60
N GLN A 56 7.46 -11.83 -7.32
CA GLN A 56 6.90 -11.03 -8.42
C GLN A 56 5.80 -10.05 -8.01
N SER A 57 5.65 -9.82 -6.71
CA SER A 57 4.69 -8.85 -6.17
C SER A 57 5.23 -7.43 -6.31
N PRO A 58 4.38 -6.41 -6.17
CA PRO A 58 4.88 -5.02 -6.12
C PRO A 58 5.97 -4.81 -5.09
N ALA A 59 5.86 -5.44 -3.91
CA ALA A 59 6.88 -5.33 -2.88
C ALA A 59 8.20 -5.95 -3.34
N ALA A 60 8.15 -7.14 -3.94
CA ALA A 60 9.36 -7.80 -4.44
C ALA A 60 10.03 -6.97 -5.52
N LEU A 61 9.26 -6.43 -6.45
CA LEU A 61 9.79 -5.62 -7.55
C LEU A 61 10.38 -4.29 -7.05
N ALA A 62 9.85 -3.76 -5.96
CA ALA A 62 10.36 -2.52 -5.38
C ALA A 62 11.64 -2.74 -4.57
N GLY A 63 11.97 -3.98 -4.23
CA GLY A 63 13.18 -4.27 -3.47
C GLY A 63 12.96 -4.58 -1.99
N VAL A 64 11.71 -4.77 -1.57
CA VAL A 64 11.41 -5.17 -0.20
C VAL A 64 11.87 -6.60 0.02
N GLN A 65 12.51 -6.86 1.14
CA GLN A 65 13.05 -8.18 1.47
C GLN A 65 12.58 -8.61 2.86
N ALA A 66 12.40 -9.91 3.03
CA ALA A 66 12.09 -10.46 4.35
C ALA A 66 13.21 -10.09 5.32
N GLY A 67 12.84 -9.69 6.52
CA GLY A 67 13.79 -9.22 7.52
C GLY A 67 13.98 -7.71 7.56
N ASP A 68 13.48 -6.99 6.57
CA ASP A 68 13.57 -5.53 6.56
C ASP A 68 12.73 -4.93 7.69
N ALA A 69 13.25 -3.88 8.32
CA ALA A 69 12.49 -3.11 9.29
C ALA A 69 11.84 -1.94 8.59
N VAL A 70 10.53 -1.74 8.81
CA VAL A 70 9.81 -0.62 8.23
C VAL A 70 9.93 0.57 9.18
N LEU A 71 10.63 1.61 8.76
CA LEU A 71 10.87 2.78 9.58
C LEU A 71 9.79 3.84 9.43
N GLU A 72 9.32 4.03 8.20
CA GLU A 72 8.28 5.02 7.90
C GLU A 72 7.35 4.49 6.83
N VAL A 73 6.09 4.90 6.89
CA VAL A 73 5.07 4.64 5.88
C VAL A 73 4.50 5.98 5.46
N ALA A 74 4.55 6.29 4.16
CA ALA A 74 4.06 7.56 3.62
C ALA A 74 4.66 8.76 4.35
N GLY A 75 5.93 8.66 4.73
CA GLY A 75 6.64 9.71 5.45
C GLY A 75 6.33 9.78 6.94
N LYS A 76 5.53 8.86 7.47
CA LYS A 76 5.15 8.86 8.90
C LYS A 76 5.93 7.79 9.64
N PRO A 77 6.57 8.13 10.77
CA PRO A 77 7.34 7.15 11.55
C PRO A 77 6.44 6.04 12.07
N VAL A 78 6.95 4.81 12.03
CA VAL A 78 6.26 3.66 12.60
C VAL A 78 6.32 3.71 14.12
N ALA A 79 7.50 3.95 14.69
CA ALA A 79 7.67 3.96 16.14
C ALA A 79 6.84 5.07 16.77
N GLY A 80 5.95 4.70 17.69
CA GLY A 80 5.07 5.64 18.38
C GLY A 80 3.77 5.94 17.66
N ALA A 81 3.56 5.42 16.45
CA ALA A 81 2.32 5.64 15.70
C ALA A 81 1.20 4.76 16.24
N LYS A 82 -0.03 5.21 16.06
CA LYS A 82 -1.19 4.39 16.39
C LYS A 82 -1.47 3.41 15.26
N GLY A 83 -1.84 2.18 15.61
CA GLY A 83 -2.07 1.13 14.62
C GLY A 83 -3.11 1.51 13.57
N LYS A 84 -4.21 2.15 14.00
CA LYS A 84 -5.26 2.53 13.05
C LYS A 84 -4.79 3.58 12.06
N GLU A 85 -3.99 4.55 12.51
CA GLU A 85 -3.44 5.56 11.61
C GLU A 85 -2.51 4.93 10.58
N MET A 86 -1.64 4.03 11.05
CA MET A 86 -0.69 3.37 10.16
C MET A 86 -1.40 2.52 9.14
N GLN A 87 -2.45 1.82 9.56
CA GLN A 87 -3.25 1.00 8.66
C GLN A 87 -3.84 1.84 7.53
N ALA A 88 -4.32 3.04 7.83
CA ALA A 88 -4.89 3.93 6.82
C ALA A 88 -3.86 4.34 5.76
N TYR A 89 -2.59 4.47 6.14
CA TYR A 89 -1.56 4.84 5.18
C TYR A 89 -1.15 3.69 4.27
N ILE A 90 -1.28 2.45 4.72
CA ILE A 90 -0.84 1.29 3.94
C ILE A 90 -1.96 0.68 3.10
N GLU A 91 -3.22 0.93 3.46
CA GLU A 91 -4.35 0.41 2.71
C GLU A 91 -4.58 1.28 1.49
N LYS A 92 -4.29 0.74 0.32
CA LYS A 92 -4.37 1.46 -0.95
C LYS A 92 -5.26 0.70 -1.92
N ASP A 93 -5.89 1.46 -2.80
CA ASP A 93 -6.67 0.88 -3.91
C ASP A 93 -5.73 0.59 -5.07
N ILE A 94 -6.19 -0.25 -5.99
CA ILE A 94 -5.41 -0.60 -7.19
C ILE A 94 -5.00 0.69 -7.90
N GLY A 95 -3.73 0.80 -8.23
CA GLY A 95 -3.16 1.95 -8.92
C GLY A 95 -2.61 3.02 -8.00
N GLU A 96 -2.93 2.97 -6.72
CA GLU A 96 -2.39 3.92 -5.75
C GLU A 96 -1.03 3.44 -5.25
N SER A 97 -0.19 4.36 -4.83
CA SER A 97 1.15 4.04 -4.38
C SER A 97 1.32 4.35 -2.90
N VAL A 98 2.30 3.68 -2.30
CA VAL A 98 2.75 3.99 -0.95
C VAL A 98 4.27 4.01 -0.94
N GLN A 99 4.84 4.94 -0.17
CA GLN A 99 6.28 5.04 0.00
C GLN A 99 6.64 4.45 1.36
N LEU A 100 7.65 3.61 1.39
CA LEU A 100 8.18 3.01 2.61
C LEU A 100 9.63 3.39 2.78
N LYS A 101 10.02 3.67 4.01
CA LYS A 101 11.43 3.77 4.37
C LYS A 101 11.79 2.51 5.14
N LEU A 102 12.74 1.77 4.64
CA LEU A 102 13.14 0.48 5.19
C LEU A 102 14.59 0.50 5.64
N ARG A 103 14.90 -0.34 6.62
CA ARG A 103 16.28 -0.68 6.94
C ARG A 103 16.45 -2.17 6.64
N HIS A 104 17.36 -2.46 5.72
CA HIS A 104 17.69 -3.85 5.39
C HIS A 104 18.50 -4.49 6.49
N SER A 105 18.60 -5.80 6.48
CA SER A 105 19.31 -6.55 7.53
C SER A 105 20.80 -6.21 7.59
N ASN A 106 21.37 -5.69 6.51
CA ASN A 106 22.77 -5.25 6.51
C ASN A 106 22.96 -3.84 7.09
N GLY A 107 21.89 -3.18 7.51
CA GLY A 107 21.94 -1.84 8.10
C GLY A 107 21.68 -0.70 7.14
N ASP A 108 21.64 -0.95 5.84
CA ASP A 108 21.36 0.09 4.86
C ASP A 108 19.90 0.50 4.89
N THR A 109 19.65 1.79 4.68
CA THR A 109 18.28 2.28 4.58
C THR A 109 17.96 2.60 3.13
N ALA A 110 16.69 2.44 2.77
CA ALA A 110 16.21 2.72 1.43
C ALA A 110 14.80 3.29 1.50
N VAL A 111 14.47 4.17 0.56
CA VAL A 111 13.10 4.67 0.39
C VAL A 111 12.57 4.04 -0.88
N LEU A 112 11.48 3.28 -0.75
CA LEU A 112 10.92 2.51 -1.86
C LEU A 112 9.47 2.94 -2.08
N THR A 113 9.04 2.90 -3.33
CA THR A 113 7.65 3.18 -3.69
C THR A 113 7.06 1.93 -4.33
N MET A 114 5.88 1.55 -3.83
CA MET A 114 5.15 0.40 -4.38
C MET A 114 3.81 0.89 -4.91
N VAL A 115 3.37 0.30 -6.02
CA VAL A 115 2.05 0.59 -6.59
C VAL A 115 1.17 -0.62 -6.38
N ALA A 116 0.01 -0.42 -5.77
CA ALA A 116 -0.91 -1.51 -5.50
C ALA A 116 -1.47 -2.08 -6.80
N THR A 117 -1.55 -3.39 -6.87
CA THR A 117 -2.06 -4.09 -8.06
C THR A 117 -3.22 -4.99 -7.67
N ALA A 118 -3.92 -5.50 -8.67
CA ALA A 118 -4.92 -6.51 -8.43
C ALA A 118 -4.23 -7.79 -7.94
N ARG A 119 -4.86 -8.42 -6.96
CA ARG A 119 -4.34 -9.69 -6.45
C ARG A 119 -4.61 -10.77 -7.48
N THR A 120 -3.55 -11.39 -7.98
CA THR A 120 -3.66 -12.49 -8.91
C THR A 120 -3.34 -13.79 -8.17
N TRP A 121 -4.09 -14.84 -8.48
CA TRP A 121 -3.84 -16.15 -7.87
C TRP A 121 -2.73 -16.85 -8.63
N GLN A 122 -1.69 -17.19 -7.92
CA GLN A 122 -0.56 -17.93 -8.48
C GLN A 122 -0.63 -19.36 -8.00
N LYS A 123 -0.44 -20.27 -8.90
CA LYS A 123 -0.43 -21.70 -8.59
C LYS A 123 0.96 -22.24 -8.51
#